data_c71790f7d8509a2d4b857f0bdf2c4c4a
#
_entry.id   c71790f7d8509a2d4b857f0bdf2c4c4a
#
_cell.length_a   1.000
_cell.length_b   1.000
_cell.length_c   1.000
_cell.angle_alpha   90.00
_cell.angle_beta   90.00
_cell.angle_gamma   90.00
#
_symmetry.space_group_name_H-M   'P 1'
#
loop_
_entity.id
_entity.type
_entity.pdbx_description
1 polymer ?
#
loop_
_entity_poly.entity_id
_entity_poly.type
_entity_poly.pdbx_seq_one_letter_code
_entity_poly.pdbx_strand_id
1 'polypeptide(L)'
;MAGGSEFDGIPTGSEYDWYQRASKLLESGNSAAASILFERLREINSSPSVLEGLGRALFDAKRYVEAEVVLDELVQSAPDNDYAHFALGLSLWRQQKFVPARDHLAMAFVMKPQRSEYGSALSQVKSTLRHRTEQSMPLEGPIARQDEL
;
A
#
# COMPACT_ATOMS: atom_id res chain seq x y z
N MET A 1 -19.84 -30.58 5.65
CA MET A 1 -18.49 -31.14 5.84
C MET A 1 -17.43 -30.09 5.54
N ALA A 2 -16.52 -29.94 6.45
CA ALA A 2 -15.48 -28.92 6.37
C ALA A 2 -14.36 -29.24 5.37
N GLY A 3 -14.33 -30.44 4.81
CA GLY A 3 -13.20 -30.91 4.00
C GLY A 3 -13.02 -30.21 2.67
N GLY A 4 -14.07 -29.66 2.08
CA GLY A 4 -14.00 -29.02 0.76
C GLY A 4 -13.21 -27.72 0.76
N SER A 5 -13.28 -26.93 1.84
CA SER A 5 -12.60 -25.65 1.92
C SER A 5 -11.08 -25.76 2.04
N GLU A 6 -10.57 -26.86 2.57
CA GLU A 6 -9.13 -27.10 2.67
C GLU A 6 -8.46 -27.25 1.32
N PHE A 7 -9.16 -27.88 0.36
CA PHE A 7 -8.64 -28.11 -0.99
C PHE A 7 -8.67 -26.85 -1.86
N ASP A 8 -9.47 -25.88 -1.48
CA ASP A 8 -9.58 -24.60 -2.19
C ASP A 8 -8.56 -23.56 -1.68
N GLY A 9 -7.69 -23.95 -0.75
CA GLY A 9 -6.75 -23.04 -0.14
C GLY A 9 -7.41 -22.08 0.85
N ILE A 10 -8.65 -22.31 1.23
CA ILE A 10 -9.39 -21.50 2.19
C ILE A 10 -9.27 -22.19 3.56
N PRO A 11 -8.72 -21.50 4.58
CA PRO A 11 -8.59 -22.09 5.91
C PRO A 11 -9.95 -22.35 6.54
N THR A 12 -9.99 -23.34 7.43
CA THR A 12 -11.19 -23.62 8.22
C THR A 12 -11.41 -22.49 9.25
N GLY A 13 -12.68 -22.20 9.53
CA GLY A 13 -13.06 -21.17 10.51
C GLY A 13 -13.86 -20.06 9.86
N SER A 14 -14.20 -19.05 10.64
CA SER A 14 -14.93 -17.89 10.18
C SER A 14 -14.03 -16.90 9.45
N GLU A 15 -14.64 -15.94 8.72
CA GLU A 15 -13.90 -14.84 8.12
C GLU A 15 -13.09 -14.07 9.16
N TYR A 16 -13.63 -13.90 10.37
CA TYR A 16 -12.92 -13.26 11.47
C TYR A 16 -11.66 -14.03 11.84
N ASP A 17 -11.72 -15.35 11.90
CA ASP A 17 -10.54 -16.17 12.21
C ASP A 17 -9.48 -16.05 11.12
N TRP A 18 -9.89 -16.00 9.86
CA TRP A 18 -8.98 -15.82 8.74
C TRP A 18 -8.30 -14.46 8.78
N TYR A 19 -9.09 -13.44 9.10
CA TYR A 19 -8.57 -12.08 9.24
C TYR A 19 -7.53 -12.01 10.36
N GLN A 20 -7.81 -12.65 11.49
CA GLN A 20 -6.88 -12.72 12.61
C GLN A 20 -5.58 -13.43 12.23
N ARG A 21 -5.66 -14.53 11.50
CA ARG A 21 -4.48 -15.25 11.01
C ARG A 21 -3.67 -14.41 10.04
N ALA A 22 -4.33 -13.77 9.11
CA ALA A 22 -3.67 -12.91 8.13
C ALA A 22 -2.95 -11.75 8.83
N SER A 23 -3.60 -11.13 9.81
CA SER A 23 -3.03 -10.04 10.60
C SER A 23 -1.80 -10.49 11.39
N LYS A 24 -1.85 -11.68 11.99
CA LYS A 24 -0.71 -12.24 12.72
C LYS A 24 0.46 -12.54 11.78
N LEU A 25 0.19 -13.06 10.60
CA LEU A 25 1.22 -13.30 9.58
C LEU A 25 1.89 -12.00 9.20
N LEU A 26 1.11 -10.95 9.00
CA LEU A 26 1.63 -9.63 8.65
C LEU A 26 2.50 -9.07 9.78
N GLU A 27 2.04 -9.13 11.02
CA GLU A 27 2.78 -8.66 12.19
C GLU A 27 4.10 -9.42 12.41
N SER A 28 4.12 -10.71 12.06
CA SER A 28 5.32 -11.53 12.21
C SER A 28 6.29 -11.43 11.02
N GLY A 29 5.98 -10.59 10.04
CA GLY A 29 6.85 -10.39 8.88
C GLY A 29 6.60 -11.34 7.72
N ASN A 30 5.59 -12.21 7.81
CA ASN A 30 5.21 -13.14 6.75
C ASN A 30 4.23 -12.47 5.77
N SER A 31 4.67 -11.39 5.15
CA SER A 31 3.82 -10.56 4.28
C SER A 31 3.32 -11.32 3.06
N ALA A 32 4.13 -12.17 2.47
CA ALA A 32 3.71 -12.98 1.31
C ALA A 32 2.56 -13.91 1.66
N ALA A 33 2.67 -14.64 2.78
CA ALA A 33 1.60 -15.53 3.25
C ALA A 33 0.36 -14.73 3.65
N ALA A 34 0.54 -13.59 4.32
CA ALA A 34 -0.55 -12.70 4.69
C ALA A 34 -1.31 -12.22 3.46
N SER A 35 -0.62 -11.85 2.39
CA SER A 35 -1.26 -11.37 1.16
C SER A 35 -2.15 -12.44 0.53
N ILE A 36 -1.73 -13.69 0.54
CA ILE A 36 -2.54 -14.80 0.01
C ILE A 36 -3.85 -14.92 0.77
N LEU A 37 -3.78 -14.85 2.10
CA LEU A 37 -4.95 -15.00 2.95
C LEU A 37 -5.89 -13.80 2.85
N PHE A 38 -5.34 -12.58 2.81
CA PHE A 38 -6.14 -11.37 2.58
C PHE A 38 -6.79 -11.36 1.20
N GLU A 39 -6.13 -11.89 0.18
CA GLU A 39 -6.72 -12.00 -1.16
C GLU A 39 -7.94 -12.92 -1.17
N ARG A 40 -7.88 -14.03 -0.44
CA ARG A 40 -9.03 -14.91 -0.28
C ARG A 40 -10.18 -14.23 0.45
N LEU A 41 -9.85 -13.47 1.50
CA LEU A 41 -10.85 -12.68 2.22
C LEU A 41 -11.50 -11.63 1.33
N ARG A 42 -10.72 -10.96 0.48
CA ARG A 42 -11.23 -9.96 -0.46
C ARG A 42 -12.27 -10.53 -1.41
N GLU A 43 -12.08 -11.76 -1.88
CA GLU A 43 -13.04 -12.44 -2.76
C GLU A 43 -14.42 -12.60 -2.09
N ILE A 44 -14.42 -12.73 -0.76
CA ILE A 44 -15.65 -12.91 0.02
C ILE A 44 -16.20 -11.56 0.48
N ASN A 45 -15.32 -10.66 0.92
CA ASN A 45 -15.68 -9.40 1.56
C ASN A 45 -14.60 -8.36 1.34
N SER A 46 -14.85 -7.38 0.45
CA SER A 46 -13.95 -6.28 0.14
C SER A 46 -14.11 -5.12 1.13
N SER A 47 -14.21 -5.40 2.42
CA SER A 47 -14.32 -4.37 3.44
C SER A 47 -13.05 -3.52 3.52
N PRO A 48 -13.13 -2.26 4.00
CA PRO A 48 -11.94 -1.42 4.18
C PRO A 48 -10.84 -2.09 5.00
N SER A 49 -11.19 -2.83 6.05
CA SER A 49 -10.21 -3.54 6.89
C SER A 49 -9.44 -4.60 6.10
N VAL A 50 -10.12 -5.34 5.24
CA VAL A 50 -9.49 -6.37 4.39
C VAL A 50 -8.60 -5.70 3.34
N LEU A 51 -9.08 -4.64 2.70
CA LEU A 51 -8.29 -3.90 1.70
C LEU A 51 -7.05 -3.27 2.34
N GLU A 52 -7.17 -2.73 3.54
CA GLU A 52 -6.03 -2.17 4.27
C GLU A 52 -5.00 -3.25 4.58
N GLY A 53 -5.42 -4.39 5.10
CA GLY A 53 -4.55 -5.52 5.39
C GLY A 53 -3.84 -6.04 4.14
N LEU A 54 -4.59 -6.19 3.05
CA LEU A 54 -4.03 -6.63 1.77
C LEU A 54 -3.02 -5.62 1.23
N GLY A 55 -3.37 -4.35 1.24
CA GLY A 55 -2.48 -3.28 0.79
C GLY A 55 -1.16 -3.27 1.56
N ARG A 56 -1.22 -3.40 2.88
CA ARG A 56 -0.03 -3.49 3.74
C ARG A 56 0.81 -4.72 3.42
N ALA A 57 0.17 -5.87 3.29
CA ALA A 57 0.88 -7.12 2.99
C ALA A 57 1.59 -7.05 1.64
N LEU A 58 0.92 -6.51 0.62
CA LEU A 58 1.51 -6.33 -0.70
C LEU A 58 2.67 -5.34 -0.67
N PHE A 59 2.52 -4.22 0.05
CA PHE A 59 3.59 -3.24 0.21
C PHE A 59 4.80 -3.86 0.91
N ASP A 60 4.59 -4.56 2.02
CA ASP A 60 5.66 -5.20 2.77
C ASP A 60 6.36 -6.31 1.96
N ALA A 61 5.62 -6.95 1.06
CA ALA A 61 6.18 -7.92 0.11
C ALA A 61 6.85 -7.26 -1.10
N LYS A 62 6.92 -5.93 -1.13
CA LYS A 62 7.51 -5.12 -2.21
C LYS A 62 6.78 -5.28 -3.55
N ARG A 63 5.51 -5.65 -3.51
CA ARG A 63 4.64 -5.75 -4.69
C ARG A 63 3.88 -4.44 -4.86
N TYR A 64 4.61 -3.38 -5.19
CA TYR A 64 4.11 -2.00 -5.15
C TYR A 64 3.03 -1.70 -6.19
N VAL A 65 3.12 -2.29 -7.37
CA VAL A 65 2.11 -2.11 -8.42
C VAL A 65 0.76 -2.67 -7.96
N GLU A 66 0.78 -3.87 -7.39
CA GLU A 66 -0.43 -4.50 -6.87
C GLU A 66 -0.96 -3.78 -5.62
N ALA A 67 -0.05 -3.33 -4.76
CA ALA A 67 -0.41 -2.53 -3.59
C ALA A 67 -1.12 -1.24 -3.99
N GLU A 68 -0.64 -0.56 -5.02
CA GLU A 68 -1.27 0.65 -5.55
C GLU A 68 -2.72 0.40 -5.93
N VAL A 69 -3.00 -0.69 -6.66
CA VAL A 69 -4.36 -1.01 -7.11
C VAL A 69 -5.30 -1.20 -5.92
N VAL A 70 -4.87 -1.98 -4.93
CA VAL A 70 -5.68 -2.29 -3.74
C VAL A 70 -5.88 -1.06 -2.87
N LEU A 71 -4.82 -0.28 -2.66
CA LEU A 71 -4.88 0.93 -1.83
C LEU A 71 -5.68 2.03 -2.51
N ASP A 72 -5.67 2.12 -3.83
CA ASP A 72 -6.54 3.03 -4.56
C ASP A 72 -8.02 2.65 -4.36
N GLU A 73 -8.33 1.38 -4.43
CA GLU A 73 -9.68 0.89 -4.12
C GLU A 73 -10.08 1.26 -2.69
N LEU A 74 -9.17 1.14 -1.74
CA LEU A 74 -9.41 1.54 -0.36
C LEU A 74 -9.68 3.04 -0.24
N VAL A 75 -8.90 3.87 -0.91
CA VAL A 75 -9.10 5.33 -0.93
C VAL A 75 -10.48 5.66 -1.53
N GLN A 76 -10.90 4.97 -2.58
CA GLN A 76 -12.21 5.19 -3.19
C GLN A 76 -13.35 4.82 -2.25
N SER A 77 -13.21 3.74 -1.48
CA SER A 77 -14.26 3.28 -0.56
C SER A 77 -14.23 3.97 0.81
N ALA A 78 -13.07 4.47 1.22
CA ALA A 78 -12.87 5.14 2.51
C ALA A 78 -11.95 6.35 2.34
N PRO A 79 -12.41 7.43 1.69
CA PRO A 79 -11.56 8.58 1.38
C PRO A 79 -11.06 9.35 2.60
N ASP A 80 -11.64 9.12 3.77
CA ASP A 80 -11.22 9.70 5.04
C ASP A 80 -10.21 8.83 5.80
N ASN A 81 -9.77 7.74 5.21
CA ASN A 81 -8.78 6.86 5.83
C ASN A 81 -7.37 7.44 5.55
N ASP A 82 -6.78 8.05 6.57
CA ASP A 82 -5.46 8.67 6.46
C ASP A 82 -4.36 7.66 6.10
N TYR A 83 -4.42 6.48 6.69
CA TYR A 83 -3.45 5.42 6.39
C TYR A 83 -3.52 4.99 4.93
N ALA A 84 -4.71 4.91 4.35
CA ALA A 84 -4.87 4.55 2.94
C ALA A 84 -4.13 5.51 2.01
N HIS A 85 -4.28 6.81 2.25
CA HIS A 85 -3.56 7.83 1.49
C HIS A 85 -2.04 7.72 1.70
N PHE A 86 -1.61 7.51 2.94
CA PHE A 86 -0.19 7.36 3.25
C PHE A 86 0.42 6.15 2.53
N ALA A 87 -0.20 4.99 2.67
CA ALA A 87 0.29 3.75 2.07
C ALA A 87 0.26 3.80 0.54
N LEU A 88 -0.79 4.39 -0.03
CA LEU A 88 -0.85 4.62 -1.48
C LEU A 88 0.27 5.56 -1.92
N GLY A 89 0.49 6.64 -1.20
CA GLY A 89 1.58 7.56 -1.48
C GLY A 89 2.95 6.88 -1.44
N LEU A 90 3.20 6.02 -0.45
CA LEU A 90 4.45 5.27 -0.37
C LEU A 90 4.59 4.27 -1.53
N SER A 91 3.51 3.61 -1.92
CA SER A 91 3.52 2.67 -3.04
C SER A 91 3.85 3.38 -4.36
N LEU A 92 3.31 4.57 -4.55
CA LEU A 92 3.61 5.42 -5.69
C LEU A 92 5.07 5.92 -5.65
N TRP A 93 5.55 6.31 -4.48
CA TRP A 93 6.94 6.71 -4.28
C TRP A 93 7.90 5.60 -4.71
N ARG A 94 7.66 4.38 -4.27
CA ARG A 94 8.50 3.22 -4.60
C ARG A 94 8.53 2.94 -6.10
N GLN A 95 7.51 3.35 -6.83
CA GLN A 95 7.44 3.24 -8.29
C GLN A 95 7.97 4.49 -8.99
N GLN A 96 8.50 5.46 -8.24
CA GLN A 96 9.00 6.74 -8.75
C GLN A 96 7.90 7.57 -9.44
N LYS A 97 6.67 7.41 -9.02
CA LYS A 97 5.53 8.22 -9.41
C LYS A 97 5.37 9.34 -8.38
N PHE A 98 6.30 10.28 -8.39
CA PHE A 98 6.47 11.25 -7.31
C PHE A 98 5.37 12.29 -7.22
N VAL A 99 4.79 12.71 -8.36
CA VAL A 99 3.74 13.73 -8.36
C VAL A 99 2.47 13.19 -7.66
N PRO A 100 1.87 12.06 -8.09
CA PRO A 100 0.73 11.53 -7.35
C PRO A 100 1.09 11.06 -5.94
N ALA A 101 2.33 10.62 -5.70
CA ALA A 101 2.77 10.28 -4.34
C ALA A 101 2.68 11.49 -3.41
N ARG A 102 3.17 12.65 -3.85
CA ARG A 102 3.06 13.91 -3.10
C ARG A 102 1.61 14.22 -2.76
N ASP A 103 0.70 14.06 -3.69
CA ASP A 103 -0.70 14.43 -3.49
C ASP A 103 -1.34 13.57 -2.39
N HIS A 104 -1.11 12.26 -2.42
CA HIS A 104 -1.65 11.36 -1.40
C HIS A 104 -0.97 11.54 -0.04
N LEU A 105 0.34 11.76 0.00
CA LEU A 105 1.06 12.04 1.24
C LEU A 105 0.61 13.37 1.86
N ALA A 106 0.30 14.37 1.04
CA ALA A 106 -0.24 15.63 1.51
C ALA A 106 -1.62 15.44 2.15
N MET A 107 -2.47 14.59 1.54
CA MET A 107 -3.78 14.26 2.11
C MET A 107 -3.64 13.60 3.48
N ALA A 108 -2.75 12.62 3.60
CA ALA A 108 -2.49 11.96 4.88
C ALA A 108 -2.03 12.95 5.95
N PHE A 109 -1.11 13.83 5.59
CA PHE A 109 -0.57 14.85 6.49
C PHE A 109 -1.65 15.83 6.96
N VAL A 110 -2.52 16.28 6.06
CA VAL A 110 -3.61 17.19 6.41
C VAL A 110 -4.60 16.53 7.37
N MET A 111 -4.87 15.23 7.15
CA MET A 111 -5.79 14.48 8.00
C MET A 111 -5.23 14.23 9.41
N LYS A 112 -3.94 13.91 9.50
CA LYS A 112 -3.28 13.53 10.76
C LYS A 112 -1.90 14.19 10.85
N PRO A 113 -1.83 15.52 11.04
CA PRO A 113 -0.56 16.23 11.06
C PRO A 113 0.34 15.84 12.24
N GLN A 114 -0.24 15.26 13.29
CA GLN A 114 0.52 14.79 14.45
C GLN A 114 1.30 13.50 14.20
N ARG A 115 1.03 12.79 13.10
CA ARG A 115 1.81 11.60 12.75
C ARG A 115 3.08 12.03 12.03
N SER A 116 4.21 11.88 12.72
CA SER A 116 5.52 12.34 12.21
C SER A 116 5.92 11.67 10.91
N GLU A 117 5.56 10.39 10.73
CA GLU A 117 5.89 9.66 9.51
C GLU A 117 5.22 10.25 8.27
N TYR A 118 4.03 10.84 8.41
CA TYR A 118 3.32 11.46 7.28
C TYR A 118 4.04 12.73 6.83
N GLY A 119 4.42 13.58 7.77
CA GLY A 119 5.16 14.80 7.47
C GLY A 119 6.53 14.50 6.89
N SER A 120 7.22 13.51 7.44
CA SER A 120 8.55 13.11 6.95
C SER A 120 8.49 12.59 5.51
N ALA A 121 7.52 11.73 5.20
CA ALA A 121 7.36 11.20 3.86
C ALA A 121 7.01 12.31 2.85
N LEU A 122 6.11 13.21 3.23
CA LEU A 122 5.73 14.35 2.39
C LEU A 122 6.94 15.26 2.11
N SER A 123 7.71 15.57 3.15
CA SER A 123 8.91 16.40 3.03
C SER A 123 9.93 15.78 2.08
N GLN A 124 10.09 14.46 2.16
CA GLN A 124 11.04 13.72 1.35
C GLN A 124 10.64 13.73 -0.14
N VAL A 125 9.36 13.53 -0.45
CA VAL A 125 8.90 13.57 -1.85
C VAL A 125 8.98 14.98 -2.43
N LYS A 126 8.65 16.00 -1.64
CA LYS A 126 8.79 17.40 -2.06
C LYS A 126 10.23 17.74 -2.37
N SER A 127 11.15 17.27 -1.55
CA SER A 127 12.59 17.48 -1.76
C SER A 127 13.07 16.81 -3.06
N THR A 128 12.62 15.60 -3.32
CA THR A 128 12.93 14.88 -4.56
C THR A 128 12.42 15.64 -5.79
N LEU A 129 11.17 16.10 -5.75
CA LEU A 129 10.58 16.85 -6.86
C LEU A 129 11.31 18.18 -7.08
N ARG A 130 11.64 18.89 -6.00
CA ARG A 130 12.39 20.16 -6.09
C ARG A 130 13.75 19.92 -6.74
N HIS A 131 14.49 18.90 -6.32
CA HIS A 131 15.79 18.58 -6.88
C HIS A 131 15.68 18.28 -8.37
N ARG A 132 14.71 17.47 -8.77
CA ARG A 132 14.51 17.12 -10.18
C ARG A 132 14.14 18.35 -11.01
N THR A 133 13.30 19.22 -10.48
CA THR A 133 12.94 20.48 -11.14
C THR A 133 14.17 21.38 -11.33
N GLU A 134 14.95 21.57 -10.28
CA GLU A 134 16.14 22.41 -10.31
C GLU A 134 17.20 21.90 -11.29
N GLN A 135 17.30 20.59 -11.45
CA GLN A 135 18.25 19.95 -12.34
C GLN A 135 17.69 19.67 -13.73
N SER A 136 16.48 20.15 -14.02
CA SER A 136 15.78 19.89 -15.30
C SER A 136 15.68 18.42 -15.62
N MET A 137 15.50 17.59 -14.61
CA MET A 137 15.32 16.15 -14.74
C MET A 137 13.83 15.81 -14.89
N PRO A 138 13.50 14.63 -15.44
CA PRO A 138 12.10 14.15 -15.44
C PRO A 138 11.56 14.10 -14.01
N LEU A 139 10.32 14.51 -13.83
CA LEU A 139 9.68 14.52 -12.51
C LEU A 139 9.33 13.11 -12.03
N GLU A 140 9.25 12.18 -12.95
CA GLU A 140 8.89 10.79 -12.64
C GLU A 140 9.83 9.82 -13.33
N GLY A 141 9.86 8.59 -12.81
CA GLY A 141 10.63 7.52 -13.37
C GLY A 141 12.11 7.57 -13.04
N PRO A 142 12.88 6.61 -13.54
CA PRO A 142 14.31 6.54 -13.30
C PRO A 142 15.05 7.65 -14.04
N ILE A 143 16.17 8.10 -13.46
CA ILE A 143 17.07 9.06 -14.11
C ILE A 143 17.94 8.27 -15.08
N ALA A 144 17.97 8.69 -16.36
CA ALA A 144 18.82 8.07 -17.36
C ALA A 144 20.31 8.25 -16.98
N ARG A 145 21.11 7.22 -17.18
CA ARG A 145 22.54 7.30 -17.00
C ARG A 145 23.15 8.13 -18.13
N GLN A 146 24.28 8.79 -17.84
CA GLN A 146 24.94 9.62 -18.85
C GLN A 146 25.36 8.82 -20.09
N ASP A 147 25.68 7.56 -19.92
CA ASP A 147 26.07 6.66 -21.01
C ASP A 147 24.86 6.18 -21.84
N GLU A 148 23.63 6.45 -21.40
CA GLU A 148 22.41 6.16 -22.14
C GLU A 148 21.90 7.36 -22.96
N LEU A 149 22.55 8.49 -22.80
CA LEU A 149 22.25 9.72 -23.53
C LEU A 149 23.15 9.82 -24.76
#